data_8b60248598271f17f7777bc748617bd1
#
_entry.id   8b60248598271f17f7777bc748617bd1
#
_cell.length_a   1.000
_cell.length_b   1.000
_cell.length_c   1.000
_cell.angle_alpha   90.00
_cell.angle_beta   90.00
_cell.angle_gamma   90.00
#
_symmetry.space_group_name_H-M   'P 1'
#
loop_
_entity.id
_entity.type
_entity.pdbx_description
1 polymer ?
#
loop_
_entity_poly.entity_id
_entity_poly.type
_entity_poly.pdbx_seq_one_letter_code
_entity_poly.pdbx_strand_id
1 'polypeptide(L)'
;MPPITFESLLQAPYRPPDVVTDPFDGLTPDWIWWAKTAPSSKGSNKRAPANQNAIATDVRSEEQTVSQQSSRDEVEEILVCVIHGGCWSADFDRVHLRPLCTYFADQGLSSVLPEYRRCGDQGAGWPGTFTDILSAVARAKALALKRGARLVVFGHSAGGHLALWLNAKGLGCSADHLGDRETFEFDAVVALAPITDLEAYGQGSGSCQVMVEALITAGEVVNPRDISPRFGETWSKELVIAAALDPIVPADQTQGYASERKGECIVMEGIGHFDALLPGHPACESLAQILSDLVSRDGQPVGARQ
;
A
#
# COMPACT_ATOMS: atom_id res chain seq x y z
N MET A 1 5.14 -13.87 -22.24
CA MET A 1 5.91 -12.60 -22.37
C MET A 1 7.29 -12.83 -21.75
N PRO A 2 8.34 -12.08 -22.15
CA PRO A 2 9.59 -12.14 -21.40
C PRO A 2 9.34 -11.70 -19.95
N PRO A 3 10.16 -12.16 -18.98
CA PRO A 3 9.99 -11.76 -17.58
C PRO A 3 10.22 -10.25 -17.41
N ILE A 4 9.39 -9.61 -16.61
CA ILE A 4 9.55 -8.20 -16.23
C ILE A 4 10.76 -8.07 -15.31
N THR A 5 11.63 -7.12 -15.61
CA THR A 5 12.84 -6.85 -14.83
C THR A 5 12.73 -5.53 -14.09
N PHE A 6 13.65 -5.27 -13.16
CA PHE A 6 13.75 -3.99 -12.47
C PHE A 6 13.95 -2.83 -13.48
N GLU A 7 14.77 -3.03 -14.52
CA GLU A 7 14.99 -2.04 -15.58
C GLU A 7 13.70 -1.73 -16.34
N SER A 8 12.83 -2.72 -16.54
CA SER A 8 11.52 -2.50 -17.19
C SER A 8 10.66 -1.51 -16.40
N LEU A 9 10.71 -1.55 -15.05
CA LEU A 9 10.00 -0.61 -14.21
C LEU A 9 10.57 0.80 -14.31
N LEU A 10 11.91 0.95 -14.39
CA LEU A 10 12.56 2.25 -14.53
C LEU A 10 12.25 2.93 -15.86
N GLN A 11 11.98 2.15 -16.90
CA GLN A 11 11.67 2.64 -18.25
C GLN A 11 10.18 2.84 -18.50
N ALA A 12 9.32 2.37 -17.61
CA ALA A 12 7.87 2.51 -17.75
C ALA A 12 7.47 3.99 -17.65
N PRO A 13 6.48 4.44 -18.44
CA PRO A 13 6.04 5.83 -18.40
C PRO A 13 5.38 6.16 -17.05
N TYR A 14 5.62 7.38 -16.57
CA TYR A 14 5.00 7.91 -15.36
C TYR A 14 4.73 9.40 -15.51
N ARG A 15 3.80 9.95 -14.71
CA ARG A 15 3.69 11.39 -14.50
C ARG A 15 4.39 11.80 -13.20
N PRO A 16 4.89 13.04 -13.10
CA PRO A 16 5.44 13.54 -11.85
C PRO A 16 4.42 13.46 -10.70
N PRO A 17 4.85 13.38 -9.45
CA PRO A 17 3.95 13.49 -8.31
C PRO A 17 3.23 14.84 -8.30
N ASP A 18 1.99 14.87 -7.82
CA ASP A 18 1.20 16.11 -7.68
C ASP A 18 1.74 16.99 -6.56
N VAL A 19 2.32 16.34 -5.54
CA VAL A 19 2.94 17.00 -4.38
C VAL A 19 4.25 16.32 -4.03
N VAL A 20 5.27 17.12 -3.73
CA VAL A 20 6.50 16.72 -3.08
C VAL A 20 6.52 17.44 -1.73
N THR A 21 6.51 16.70 -0.63
CA THR A 21 6.47 17.30 0.70
C THR A 21 7.81 17.96 1.06
N ASP A 22 7.82 18.83 2.05
CA ASP A 22 9.08 19.26 2.63
C ASP A 22 9.78 18.09 3.33
N PRO A 23 11.14 18.07 3.34
CA PRO A 23 11.88 17.09 4.11
C PRO A 23 11.52 17.20 5.61
N PHE A 24 11.28 16.08 6.25
CA PHE A 24 10.98 16.00 7.67
C PHE A 24 12.12 15.25 8.39
N ASP A 25 12.66 15.82 9.45
CA ASP A 25 13.73 15.21 10.28
C ASP A 25 14.94 14.67 9.48
N GLY A 26 15.34 15.37 8.41
CA GLY A 26 16.44 14.94 7.54
C GLY A 26 16.08 13.80 6.59
N LEU A 27 14.80 13.37 6.56
CA LEU A 27 14.31 12.37 5.62
C LEU A 27 14.05 12.98 4.26
N THR A 28 14.11 12.14 3.24
CA THR A 28 13.74 12.50 1.87
C THR A 28 12.25 12.85 1.79
N PRO A 29 11.87 13.91 1.03
CA PRO A 29 10.46 14.27 0.84
C PRO A 29 9.61 13.09 0.37
N ASP A 30 8.37 12.98 0.86
CA ASP A 30 7.39 12.03 0.31
C ASP A 30 6.90 12.52 -1.05
N TRP A 31 6.60 11.61 -1.96
CA TRP A 31 5.97 11.88 -3.25
C TRP A 31 4.51 11.42 -3.21
N ILE A 32 3.60 12.29 -3.64
CA ILE A 32 2.15 12.06 -3.55
C ILE A 32 1.52 12.18 -4.93
N TRP A 33 0.71 11.21 -5.31
CA TRP A 33 -0.18 11.22 -6.47
C TRP A 33 -1.62 11.15 -6.01
N TRP A 34 -2.44 12.11 -6.47
CA TRP A 34 -3.86 12.12 -6.17
C TRP A 34 -4.64 11.32 -7.20
N ALA A 35 -5.67 10.61 -6.74
CA ALA A 35 -6.65 9.96 -7.59
C ALA A 35 -7.25 10.98 -8.55
N LYS A 36 -7.33 10.64 -9.82
CA LYS A 36 -8.08 11.42 -10.78
C LYS A 36 -9.56 11.16 -10.51
N THR A 37 -10.32 12.19 -10.12
CA THR A 37 -11.78 12.09 -10.08
C THR A 37 -12.26 11.72 -11.49
N ALA A 38 -13.02 10.63 -11.60
CA ALA A 38 -13.69 10.32 -12.86
C ALA A 38 -14.48 11.57 -13.29
N PRO A 39 -14.45 11.99 -14.58
CA PRO A 39 -15.26 13.10 -15.03
C PRO A 39 -16.70 12.76 -14.68
N SER A 40 -17.31 13.55 -13.80
CA SER A 40 -18.72 13.38 -13.44
C SER A 40 -19.49 13.35 -14.74
N SER A 41 -20.18 12.25 -15.04
CA SER A 41 -21.09 12.16 -16.16
C SER A 41 -22.26 13.11 -15.89
N LYS A 42 -22.04 14.42 -16.09
CA LYS A 42 -23.13 15.38 -16.19
C LYS A 42 -23.90 15.01 -17.44
N GLY A 43 -24.91 14.17 -17.25
CA GLY A 43 -25.90 13.89 -18.26
C GLY A 43 -26.42 15.24 -18.79
N SER A 44 -26.24 15.43 -20.09
CA SER A 44 -26.85 16.53 -20.82
C SER A 44 -28.36 16.35 -20.84
N ASN A 45 -29.03 16.70 -19.77
CA ASN A 45 -30.47 16.89 -19.76
C ASN A 45 -30.77 18.20 -20.49
N LYS A 46 -30.93 18.13 -21.80
CA LYS A 46 -31.59 19.18 -22.57
C LYS A 46 -33.05 19.26 -22.10
N ARG A 47 -33.33 20.16 -21.17
CA ARG A 47 -34.68 20.57 -20.84
C ARG A 47 -35.24 21.33 -22.05
N ALA A 48 -36.34 20.79 -22.59
CA ALA A 48 -37.23 21.51 -23.49
C ALA A 48 -37.86 22.71 -22.73
N PRO A 49 -38.19 23.83 -23.40
CA PRO A 49 -38.74 24.99 -22.76
C PRO A 49 -40.17 24.75 -22.26
N ALA A 50 -40.36 24.95 -20.96
CA ALA A 50 -41.66 24.90 -20.35
C ALA A 50 -42.41 26.20 -20.64
N ASN A 51 -43.64 26.01 -21.09
CA ASN A 51 -44.65 27.06 -21.35
C ASN A 51 -45.08 27.71 -20.04
N GLN A 52 -45.12 29.06 -20.04
CA GLN A 52 -45.67 29.89 -18.96
C GLN A 52 -47.19 29.91 -19.09
N ASN A 53 -47.93 29.56 -18.03
CA ASN A 53 -49.16 30.23 -17.54
C ASN A 53 -49.85 29.35 -16.47
N ALA A 54 -49.92 29.93 -15.26
CA ALA A 54 -51.11 30.00 -14.40
C ALA A 54 -50.72 30.33 -12.95
N ILE A 55 -51.00 31.52 -12.57
CA ILE A 55 -51.81 32.14 -11.50
C ILE A 55 -51.78 31.47 -10.10
N ALA A 56 -51.44 32.35 -9.14
CA ALA A 56 -51.37 32.19 -7.70
C ALA A 56 -52.69 31.70 -7.04
N THR A 57 -52.54 31.02 -5.89
CA THR A 57 -53.12 31.41 -4.58
C THR A 57 -52.71 30.40 -3.48
N ASP A 58 -52.34 30.99 -2.43
CA ASP A 58 -52.69 30.74 -1.01
C ASP A 58 -51.80 29.89 -0.09
N VAL A 59 -51.61 30.49 1.04
CA VAL A 59 -50.83 30.25 2.24
C VAL A 59 -51.35 29.03 3.00
N ARG A 60 -50.45 28.15 3.48
CA ARG A 60 -50.41 27.68 4.88
C ARG A 60 -49.17 26.83 5.17
N SER A 61 -48.58 27.22 6.28
CA SER A 61 -47.52 26.56 7.04
C SER A 61 -47.73 25.08 7.31
N GLU A 62 -46.73 24.24 6.95
CA GLU A 62 -46.41 23.00 7.67
C GLU A 62 -44.88 22.80 7.65
N GLU A 63 -44.32 22.88 8.86
CA GLU A 63 -42.94 22.44 9.13
C GLU A 63 -42.84 20.96 8.81
N GLN A 64 -42.30 20.60 7.65
CA GLN A 64 -41.84 19.24 7.41
C GLN A 64 -40.32 19.20 7.58
N THR A 65 -39.93 18.58 8.68
CA THR A 65 -38.57 18.07 8.94
C THR A 65 -38.20 17.15 7.79
N VAL A 66 -37.51 17.70 6.81
CA VAL A 66 -36.89 16.88 5.74
C VAL A 66 -35.64 16.28 6.32
N SER A 67 -35.75 15.05 6.83
CA SER A 67 -34.62 14.17 7.00
C SER A 67 -34.09 13.85 5.60
N GLN A 68 -33.08 14.61 5.16
CA GLN A 68 -32.31 14.28 3.96
C GLN A 68 -31.43 13.08 4.24
N GLN A 69 -32.02 11.90 4.07
CA GLN A 69 -31.31 10.66 3.89
C GLN A 69 -30.83 10.62 2.45
N SER A 70 -29.75 11.38 2.16
CA SER A 70 -29.02 11.18 0.92
C SER A 70 -28.13 9.96 1.10
N SER A 71 -28.66 8.79 0.79
CA SER A 71 -27.86 7.64 0.46
C SER A 71 -27.15 7.90 -0.87
N ARG A 72 -26.11 8.70 -0.86
CA ARG A 72 -25.07 8.63 -1.87
C ARG A 72 -24.18 7.49 -1.42
N ASP A 73 -24.02 6.49 -2.28
CA ASP A 73 -22.87 5.61 -2.25
C ASP A 73 -21.63 6.49 -2.49
N GLU A 74 -21.15 7.15 -1.45
CA GLU A 74 -19.89 7.89 -1.48
C GLU A 74 -18.79 6.82 -1.54
N VAL A 75 -18.18 6.69 -2.70
CA VAL A 75 -16.97 5.88 -2.85
C VAL A 75 -15.94 6.49 -1.90
N GLU A 76 -15.62 5.75 -0.84
CA GLU A 76 -14.64 6.17 0.15
C GLU A 76 -13.27 6.36 -0.53
N GLU A 77 -12.63 7.51 -0.35
CA GLU A 77 -11.29 7.75 -0.90
C GLU A 77 -10.30 6.79 -0.25
N ILE A 78 -9.42 6.19 -1.07
CA ILE A 78 -8.34 5.32 -0.60
C ILE A 78 -7.02 6.05 -0.78
N LEU A 79 -6.22 6.12 0.29
CA LEU A 79 -4.83 6.52 0.25
C LEU A 79 -3.94 5.29 0.48
N VAL A 80 -3.11 4.98 -0.49
CA VAL A 80 -2.15 3.86 -0.42
C VAL A 80 -0.78 4.40 -0.03
N CYS A 81 -0.27 4.01 1.13
CA CYS A 81 1.13 4.22 1.51
C CYS A 81 1.97 3.11 0.88
N VAL A 82 2.78 3.45 -0.13
CA VAL A 82 3.51 2.49 -0.96
C VAL A 82 4.94 2.36 -0.48
N ILE A 83 5.29 1.23 0.15
CA ILE A 83 6.65 0.93 0.64
C ILE A 83 7.40 0.13 -0.42
N HIS A 84 8.47 0.73 -0.95
CA HIS A 84 9.23 0.12 -2.04
C HIS A 84 10.10 -1.05 -1.58
N GLY A 85 10.39 -1.96 -2.52
CA GLY A 85 11.35 -3.04 -2.37
C GLY A 85 12.79 -2.60 -2.68
N GLY A 86 13.62 -3.59 -3.05
CA GLY A 86 15.04 -3.36 -3.39
C GLY A 86 15.99 -3.93 -2.35
N CYS A 87 15.63 -5.05 -1.73
CA CYS A 87 16.51 -5.82 -0.81
C CYS A 87 17.06 -4.99 0.35
N TRP A 88 16.37 -3.94 0.77
CA TRP A 88 16.84 -2.95 1.76
C TRP A 88 18.17 -2.27 1.39
N SER A 89 18.65 -2.39 0.13
CA SER A 89 19.94 -1.85 -0.33
C SER A 89 19.81 -0.40 -0.79
N ALA A 90 20.81 0.43 -0.49
CA ALA A 90 20.92 1.80 -1.00
C ALA A 90 21.07 1.88 -2.53
N ASP A 91 21.37 0.76 -3.19
CA ASP A 91 21.43 0.70 -4.65
C ASP A 91 20.05 0.83 -5.32
N PHE A 92 18.96 0.61 -4.57
CA PHE A 92 17.59 0.61 -5.10
C PHE A 92 16.71 1.57 -4.29
N ASP A 93 16.37 2.69 -4.89
CA ASP A 93 15.44 3.66 -4.32
C ASP A 93 13.98 3.43 -4.78
N ARG A 94 13.08 4.28 -4.32
CA ARG A 94 11.63 4.24 -4.66
C ARG A 94 11.30 4.58 -6.11
N VAL A 95 12.27 5.08 -6.92
CA VAL A 95 12.02 5.60 -8.29
C VAL A 95 11.32 4.60 -9.19
N HIS A 96 11.61 3.31 -9.04
CA HIS A 96 11.01 2.25 -9.83
C HIS A 96 9.49 2.08 -9.62
N LEU A 97 8.92 2.63 -8.54
CA LEU A 97 7.47 2.58 -8.27
C LEU A 97 6.68 3.82 -8.74
N ARG A 98 7.34 4.82 -9.36
CA ARG A 98 6.64 5.97 -9.96
C ARG A 98 5.58 5.58 -10.98
N PRO A 99 5.85 4.62 -11.90
CA PRO A 99 4.83 4.17 -12.85
C PRO A 99 3.61 3.57 -12.15
N LEU A 100 3.83 2.75 -11.12
CA LEU A 100 2.75 2.15 -10.33
C LEU A 100 1.89 3.21 -9.63
N CYS A 101 2.51 4.19 -8.95
CA CYS A 101 1.79 5.27 -8.28
C CYS A 101 1.02 6.15 -9.27
N THR A 102 1.57 6.39 -10.46
CA THR A 102 0.86 7.06 -11.56
C THR A 102 -0.36 6.27 -11.99
N TYR A 103 -0.20 4.96 -12.17
CA TYR A 103 -1.28 4.06 -12.55
C TYR A 103 -2.37 3.99 -11.46
N PHE A 104 -2.01 3.85 -10.19
CA PHE A 104 -2.97 3.88 -9.09
C PHE A 104 -3.83 5.13 -9.12
N ALA A 105 -3.22 6.31 -9.31
CA ALA A 105 -3.96 7.56 -9.40
C ALA A 105 -4.95 7.59 -10.58
N ASP A 106 -4.57 7.00 -11.71
CA ASP A 106 -5.44 6.85 -12.89
C ASP A 106 -6.58 5.86 -12.66
N GLN A 107 -6.42 4.92 -11.73
CA GLN A 107 -7.45 3.96 -11.30
C GLN A 107 -8.29 4.45 -10.10
N GLY A 108 -8.11 5.69 -9.64
CA GLY A 108 -8.89 6.24 -8.54
C GLY A 108 -8.32 5.99 -7.15
N LEU A 109 -7.07 5.54 -7.06
CA LEU A 109 -6.35 5.32 -5.81
C LEU A 109 -5.31 6.42 -5.60
N SER A 110 -5.47 7.24 -4.57
CA SER A 110 -4.41 8.16 -4.15
C SER A 110 -3.24 7.38 -3.57
N SER A 111 -2.01 7.86 -3.76
CA SER A 111 -0.84 7.19 -3.20
C SER A 111 0.19 8.16 -2.65
N VAL A 112 0.90 7.74 -1.60
CA VAL A 112 2.10 8.37 -1.06
C VAL A 112 3.24 7.37 -1.14
N LEU A 113 4.38 7.80 -1.68
CA LEU A 113 5.57 7.00 -1.89
C LEU A 113 6.73 7.59 -1.07
N PRO A 114 6.91 7.13 0.17
CA PRO A 114 8.02 7.55 1.03
C PRO A 114 9.34 6.93 0.60
N GLU A 115 10.43 7.50 1.07
CA GLU A 115 11.75 6.90 1.09
C GLU A 115 12.11 6.53 2.53
N TYR A 116 13.02 5.58 2.72
CA TYR A 116 13.52 5.14 4.01
C TYR A 116 15.02 4.88 3.91
N ARG A 117 15.74 4.94 5.03
CA ARG A 117 17.17 4.60 5.09
C ARG A 117 17.38 3.13 4.79
N ARG A 118 18.30 2.85 3.87
CA ARG A 118 18.61 1.51 3.35
C ARG A 118 20.05 1.14 3.73
N CYS A 119 20.36 -0.13 3.76
CA CYS A 119 21.72 -0.62 4.02
C CYS A 119 22.71 0.02 3.04
N GLY A 120 23.67 0.78 3.58
CA GLY A 120 24.55 1.72 2.88
C GLY A 120 24.29 3.19 3.24
N ASP A 121 23.10 3.55 3.67
CA ASP A 121 22.80 4.88 4.21
C ASP A 121 23.21 4.98 5.68
N GLN A 122 23.60 6.17 6.14
CA GLN A 122 23.96 6.39 7.54
C GLN A 122 22.75 6.16 8.45
N GLY A 123 22.89 5.30 9.45
CA GLY A 123 21.85 4.99 10.43
C GLY A 123 20.76 4.06 9.92
N ALA A 124 21.00 3.33 8.82
CA ALA A 124 20.12 2.26 8.33
C ALA A 124 20.11 1.05 9.29
N GLY A 125 19.29 0.05 8.97
CA GLY A 125 19.09 -1.13 9.81
C GLY A 125 18.16 -0.84 10.98
N TRP A 126 18.26 -1.66 12.04
CA TRP A 126 17.48 -1.42 13.26
C TRP A 126 18.16 -0.35 14.14
N PRO A 127 17.43 0.63 14.72
CA PRO A 127 16.01 0.91 14.49
C PRO A 127 15.76 1.87 13.32
N GLY A 128 16.79 2.38 12.66
CA GLY A 128 16.70 3.52 11.73
C GLY A 128 15.77 3.31 10.56
N THR A 129 15.94 2.24 9.76
CA THR A 129 15.05 1.89 8.65
C THR A 129 13.60 1.76 9.13
N PHE A 130 13.39 1.13 10.26
CA PHE A 130 12.08 0.85 10.82
C PHE A 130 11.40 2.11 11.38
N THR A 131 12.17 3.00 12.01
CA THR A 131 11.69 4.33 12.46
C THR A 131 11.25 5.20 11.29
N ASP A 132 11.97 5.14 10.16
CA ASP A 132 11.59 5.88 8.95
C ASP A 132 10.25 5.40 8.40
N ILE A 133 10.01 4.09 8.40
CA ILE A 133 8.73 3.50 7.97
C ILE A 133 7.60 3.90 8.91
N LEU A 134 7.81 3.86 10.23
CA LEU A 134 6.81 4.35 11.20
C LEU A 134 6.45 5.81 10.94
N SER A 135 7.47 6.66 10.77
CA SER A 135 7.28 8.09 10.48
C SER A 135 6.54 8.32 9.18
N ALA A 136 6.84 7.53 8.13
CA ALA A 136 6.17 7.61 6.83
C ALA A 136 4.68 7.24 6.95
N VAL A 137 4.36 6.15 7.65
CA VAL A 137 2.97 5.72 7.85
C VAL A 137 2.21 6.71 8.75
N ALA A 138 2.85 7.27 9.78
CA ALA A 138 2.23 8.32 10.61
C ALA A 138 1.86 9.57 9.77
N ARG A 139 2.74 10.01 8.86
CA ARG A 139 2.44 11.11 7.92
C ARG A 139 1.32 10.74 6.95
N ALA A 140 1.32 9.52 6.42
CA ALA A 140 0.25 9.02 5.56
C ALA A 140 -1.09 8.97 6.30
N LYS A 141 -1.11 8.54 7.57
CA LYS A 141 -2.29 8.55 8.44
C LYS A 141 -2.83 9.97 8.64
N ALA A 142 -1.97 10.91 8.97
CA ALA A 142 -2.38 12.32 9.13
C ALA A 142 -3.00 12.88 7.83
N LEU A 143 -2.43 12.51 6.68
CA LEU A 143 -2.94 12.89 5.38
C LEU A 143 -4.30 12.24 5.07
N ALA A 144 -4.45 10.93 5.35
CA ALA A 144 -5.70 10.20 5.18
C ALA A 144 -6.82 10.80 6.03
N LEU A 145 -6.56 11.07 7.33
CA LEU A 145 -7.50 11.71 8.23
C LEU A 145 -7.95 13.10 7.72
N LYS A 146 -7.01 13.92 7.24
CA LYS A 146 -7.33 15.24 6.67
C LYS A 146 -8.24 15.16 5.45
N ARG A 147 -8.18 14.07 4.70
CA ARG A 147 -8.97 13.86 3.49
C ARG A 147 -10.25 13.06 3.71
N GLY A 148 -10.44 12.47 4.88
CA GLY A 148 -11.50 11.50 5.14
C GLY A 148 -11.30 10.19 4.35
N ALA A 149 -10.04 9.85 4.07
CA ALA A 149 -9.68 8.67 3.28
C ALA A 149 -9.34 7.48 4.20
N ARG A 150 -9.54 6.27 3.69
CA ARG A 150 -9.02 5.04 4.29
C ARG A 150 -7.53 4.89 3.96
N LEU A 151 -6.73 4.43 4.92
CA LEU A 151 -5.30 4.21 4.74
C LEU A 151 -5.00 2.73 4.54
N VAL A 152 -4.46 2.39 3.39
CA VAL A 152 -3.89 1.05 3.11
C VAL A 152 -2.37 1.16 3.03
N VAL A 153 -1.66 0.32 3.75
CA VAL A 153 -0.21 0.17 3.61
C VAL A 153 0.05 -0.95 2.61
N PHE A 154 0.69 -0.60 1.49
CA PHE A 154 1.13 -1.55 0.48
C PHE A 154 2.64 -1.67 0.48
N GLY A 155 3.17 -2.89 0.47
CA GLY A 155 4.59 -3.13 0.37
C GLY A 155 4.94 -4.23 -0.63
N HIS A 156 6.06 -4.08 -1.33
CA HIS A 156 6.57 -5.07 -2.26
C HIS A 156 7.93 -5.62 -1.80
N SER A 157 8.13 -6.93 -1.81
CA SER A 157 9.43 -7.56 -1.53
C SER A 157 9.97 -7.16 -0.13
N ALA A 158 11.14 -6.53 -0.05
CA ALA A 158 11.67 -5.92 1.18
C ALA A 158 10.71 -4.89 1.79
N GLY A 159 10.00 -4.11 0.96
CA GLY A 159 8.93 -3.21 1.42
C GLY A 159 7.72 -3.98 1.96
N GLY A 160 7.44 -5.17 1.40
CA GLY A 160 6.43 -6.09 1.92
C GLY A 160 6.80 -6.63 3.32
N HIS A 161 8.07 -6.94 3.55
CA HIS A 161 8.59 -7.24 4.89
C HIS A 161 8.30 -6.11 5.88
N LEU A 162 8.66 -4.87 5.52
CA LEU A 162 8.48 -3.69 6.38
C LEU A 162 6.99 -3.39 6.63
N ALA A 163 6.14 -3.57 5.63
CA ALA A 163 4.69 -3.40 5.78
C ALA A 163 4.08 -4.44 6.73
N LEU A 164 4.48 -5.70 6.60
CA LEU A 164 4.03 -6.77 7.49
C LEU A 164 4.61 -6.62 8.91
N TRP A 165 5.86 -6.15 9.04
CA TRP A 165 6.46 -5.85 10.33
C TRP A 165 5.68 -4.77 11.09
N LEU A 166 5.22 -3.71 10.40
CA LEU A 166 4.32 -2.68 10.99
C LEU A 166 3.03 -3.30 11.55
N ASN A 167 2.53 -4.36 10.92
CA ASN A 167 1.29 -5.05 11.30
C ASN A 167 1.52 -6.17 12.31
N ALA A 168 2.76 -6.46 12.68
CA ALA A 168 3.12 -7.51 13.60
C ALA A 168 3.28 -6.98 15.04
N LYS A 169 2.73 -7.67 16.02
CA LYS A 169 2.91 -7.44 17.47
C LYS A 169 3.58 -8.64 18.13
N GLY A 170 4.14 -8.40 19.32
CA GLY A 170 4.77 -9.46 20.10
C GLY A 170 6.13 -9.89 19.57
N LEU A 171 6.71 -9.17 18.60
CA LEU A 171 8.10 -9.35 18.19
C LEU A 171 9.05 -8.75 19.23
N GLY A 172 10.27 -9.27 19.32
CA GLY A 172 11.31 -8.71 20.20
C GLY A 172 11.65 -7.26 19.85
N CYS A 173 11.55 -6.90 18.56
CA CYS A 173 11.71 -5.55 18.03
C CYS A 173 10.46 -5.20 17.19
N SER A 174 9.31 -5.03 17.82
CA SER A 174 8.06 -4.67 17.15
C SER A 174 7.86 -3.16 17.02
N ALA A 175 6.91 -2.76 16.19
CA ALA A 175 6.63 -1.35 15.91
C ALA A 175 6.20 -0.57 17.15
N ASP A 176 5.51 -1.20 18.08
CA ASP A 176 5.07 -0.62 19.35
C ASP A 176 6.23 -0.30 20.33
N HIS A 177 7.45 -0.85 20.12
CA HIS A 177 8.64 -0.43 20.85
C HIS A 177 9.21 0.91 20.38
N LEU A 178 8.87 1.35 19.16
CA LEU A 178 9.42 2.56 18.54
C LEU A 178 8.44 3.75 18.53
N GLY A 179 7.16 3.53 18.80
CA GLY A 179 6.16 4.59 18.74
C GLY A 179 4.79 4.19 19.25
N ASP A 180 3.94 5.20 19.42
CA ASP A 180 2.55 4.98 19.81
C ASP A 180 1.75 4.43 18.61
N ARG A 181 1.11 3.29 18.80
CA ARG A 181 0.29 2.61 17.79
C ARG A 181 -0.75 3.51 17.16
N GLU A 182 -1.40 4.37 17.93
CA GLU A 182 -2.44 5.27 17.42
C GLU A 182 -1.93 6.24 16.35
N THR A 183 -0.63 6.58 16.39
CA THR A 183 -0.03 7.51 15.42
C THR A 183 0.18 6.90 14.03
N PHE A 184 0.34 5.58 13.93
CA PHE A 184 0.57 4.87 12.67
C PHE A 184 -0.49 3.81 12.34
N GLU A 185 -1.68 3.89 12.95
CA GLU A 185 -2.81 3.03 12.64
C GLU A 185 -3.27 3.16 11.18
N PHE A 186 -3.65 2.04 10.58
CA PHE A 186 -4.12 1.92 9.19
C PHE A 186 -5.24 0.89 9.08
N ASP A 187 -5.99 0.93 7.98
CA ASP A 187 -7.16 0.07 7.77
C ASP A 187 -6.79 -1.35 7.32
N ALA A 188 -5.74 -1.47 6.51
CA ALA A 188 -5.25 -2.76 6.04
C ALA A 188 -3.79 -2.71 5.59
N VAL A 189 -3.16 -3.90 5.55
CA VAL A 189 -1.88 -4.14 4.89
C VAL A 189 -2.08 -5.07 3.70
N VAL A 190 -1.44 -4.72 2.58
CA VAL A 190 -1.29 -5.59 1.41
C VAL A 190 0.20 -5.77 1.12
N ALA A 191 0.68 -7.00 1.13
CA ALA A 191 2.08 -7.29 0.88
C ALA A 191 2.24 -8.20 -0.35
N LEU A 192 2.90 -7.69 -1.38
CA LEU A 192 3.21 -8.42 -2.62
C LEU A 192 4.60 -9.04 -2.53
N ALA A 193 4.69 -10.34 -2.71
CA ALA A 193 5.93 -11.12 -2.65
C ALA A 193 6.80 -10.75 -1.42
N PRO A 194 6.22 -10.69 -0.19
CA PRO A 194 6.91 -10.22 0.99
C PRO A 194 7.95 -11.22 1.49
N ILE A 195 9.04 -10.71 2.06
CA ILE A 195 9.97 -11.54 2.85
C ILE A 195 9.40 -11.62 4.27
N THR A 196 8.92 -12.79 4.68
CA THR A 196 8.19 -12.97 5.94
C THR A 196 9.02 -13.57 7.06
N ASP A 197 10.10 -14.28 6.70
CA ASP A 197 11.04 -14.96 7.60
C ASP A 197 12.48 -14.66 7.17
N LEU A 198 13.11 -13.71 7.83
CA LEU A 198 14.48 -13.30 7.52
C LEU A 198 15.51 -14.38 7.80
N GLU A 199 15.30 -15.19 8.87
CA GLU A 199 16.22 -16.26 9.23
C GLU A 199 16.27 -17.32 8.12
N ALA A 200 15.11 -17.81 7.67
CA ALA A 200 15.01 -18.79 6.59
C ALA A 200 15.46 -18.17 5.24
N TYR A 201 15.03 -16.95 4.92
CA TYR A 201 15.37 -16.30 3.67
C TYR A 201 16.87 -16.02 3.53
N GLY A 202 17.53 -15.61 4.62
CA GLY A 202 18.97 -15.30 4.67
C GLY A 202 19.89 -16.54 4.54
N GLN A 203 19.35 -17.76 4.53
CA GLN A 203 20.16 -18.97 4.28
C GLN A 203 20.52 -19.16 2.79
N GLY A 204 19.84 -18.43 1.90
CA GLY A 204 20.12 -18.48 0.47
C GLY A 204 21.33 -17.65 0.06
N SER A 205 21.74 -17.78 -1.21
CA SER A 205 22.90 -17.10 -1.80
C SER A 205 22.52 -16.06 -2.86
N GLY A 206 21.24 -15.81 -3.07
CA GLY A 206 20.77 -14.76 -4.01
C GLY A 206 21.08 -13.37 -3.52
N SER A 207 21.09 -12.40 -4.42
CA SER A 207 21.48 -10.99 -4.13
C SER A 207 20.67 -10.35 -3.00
N CYS A 208 19.36 -10.60 -2.93
CA CYS A 208 18.53 -10.09 -1.82
C CYS A 208 18.71 -10.89 -0.53
N GLN A 209 18.98 -12.18 -0.64
CA GLN A 209 19.15 -13.07 0.52
C GLN A 209 20.39 -12.70 1.34
N VAL A 210 21.50 -12.38 0.68
CA VAL A 210 22.73 -11.93 1.38
C VAL A 210 22.58 -10.56 2.04
N MET A 211 21.61 -9.76 1.63
CA MET A 211 21.32 -8.46 2.24
C MET A 211 20.63 -8.55 3.61
N VAL A 212 20.14 -9.73 4.00
CA VAL A 212 19.60 -9.95 5.35
C VAL A 212 20.67 -9.66 6.40
N GLU A 213 21.89 -10.16 6.19
CA GLU A 213 23.02 -9.88 7.10
C GLU A 213 23.28 -8.38 7.23
N ALA A 214 23.26 -7.65 6.10
CA ALA A 214 23.41 -6.19 6.13
C ALA A 214 22.27 -5.50 6.90
N LEU A 215 21.02 -5.94 6.74
CA LEU A 215 19.87 -5.37 7.44
C LEU A 215 19.98 -5.52 8.96
N ILE A 216 20.35 -6.72 9.42
CA ILE A 216 20.42 -7.03 10.87
C ILE A 216 21.66 -6.48 11.56
N THR A 217 22.65 -5.98 10.80
CA THR A 217 23.93 -5.47 11.34
C THR A 217 24.21 -4.00 11.01
N ALA A 218 23.45 -3.36 10.11
CA ALA A 218 23.73 -1.98 9.67
C ALA A 218 23.52 -0.92 10.76
N GLY A 219 22.65 -1.19 11.73
CA GLY A 219 22.41 -0.35 12.91
C GLY A 219 22.77 -1.06 14.19
N GLU A 220 21.86 -1.08 15.16
CA GLU A 220 21.95 -1.98 16.30
C GLU A 220 21.74 -3.41 15.83
N VAL A 221 22.60 -4.32 16.28
CA VAL A 221 22.50 -5.74 15.88
C VAL A 221 21.25 -6.35 16.48
N VAL A 222 20.43 -6.94 15.62
CA VAL A 222 19.17 -7.59 16.03
C VAL A 222 19.16 -9.06 15.62
N ASN A 223 18.39 -9.86 16.36
CA ASN A 223 18.09 -11.22 15.93
C ASN A 223 17.07 -11.14 14.76
N PRO A 224 17.31 -11.80 13.62
CA PRO A 224 16.40 -11.76 12.48
C PRO A 224 14.97 -12.16 12.83
N ARG A 225 14.75 -13.02 13.82
CA ARG A 225 13.41 -13.43 14.29
C ARG A 225 12.67 -12.26 14.94
N ASP A 226 13.37 -11.34 15.62
CA ASP A 226 12.76 -10.22 16.35
C ASP A 226 12.18 -9.16 15.43
N ILE A 227 12.53 -9.17 14.16
CA ILE A 227 12.01 -8.27 13.12
C ILE A 227 11.35 -9.03 11.95
N SER A 228 11.21 -10.36 12.03
CA SER A 228 10.50 -11.15 11.00
C SER A 228 9.01 -11.22 11.30
N PRO A 229 8.14 -10.76 10.39
CA PRO A 229 6.70 -10.77 10.59
C PRO A 229 6.14 -12.15 10.95
N ARG A 230 6.73 -13.21 10.47
CA ARG A 230 6.32 -14.59 10.71
C ARG A 230 6.14 -14.92 12.20
N PHE A 231 6.93 -14.33 13.07
CA PHE A 231 6.94 -14.66 14.50
C PHE A 231 6.07 -13.73 15.35
N GLY A 232 5.46 -12.70 14.76
CA GLY A 232 4.51 -11.82 15.44
C GLY A 232 3.04 -12.20 15.22
N GLU A 233 2.12 -11.59 15.93
CA GLU A 233 0.68 -11.66 15.70
C GLU A 233 0.21 -10.46 14.87
N THR A 234 -0.90 -10.61 14.15
CA THR A 234 -1.44 -9.56 13.28
C THR A 234 -2.30 -8.56 14.05
N TRP A 235 -2.13 -7.25 13.79
CA TRP A 235 -2.92 -6.19 14.39
C TRP A 235 -4.21 -5.88 13.62
N SER A 236 -4.11 -5.71 12.31
CA SER A 236 -5.21 -5.26 11.45
C SER A 236 -5.38 -6.20 10.26
N LYS A 237 -6.34 -5.91 9.39
CA LYS A 237 -6.59 -6.69 8.19
C LYS A 237 -5.32 -6.81 7.35
N GLU A 238 -5.01 -8.03 6.93
CA GLU A 238 -3.80 -8.35 6.20
C GLU A 238 -4.10 -9.24 5.01
N LEU A 239 -3.55 -8.89 3.86
CA LEU A 239 -3.58 -9.68 2.65
C LEU A 239 -2.17 -9.83 2.11
N VAL A 240 -1.74 -11.06 1.89
CA VAL A 240 -0.47 -11.32 1.20
C VAL A 240 -0.70 -11.85 -0.20
N ILE A 241 0.14 -11.46 -1.13
CA ILE A 241 0.06 -11.84 -2.54
C ILE A 241 1.37 -12.52 -2.91
N ALA A 242 1.29 -13.79 -3.34
CA ALA A 242 2.41 -14.55 -3.85
C ALA A 242 2.46 -14.47 -5.38
N ALA A 243 3.65 -14.26 -5.95
CA ALA A 243 3.90 -14.40 -7.37
C ALA A 243 4.39 -15.83 -7.65
N ALA A 244 3.63 -16.62 -8.41
CA ALA A 244 3.87 -18.05 -8.53
C ALA A 244 5.22 -18.44 -9.18
N LEU A 245 5.76 -17.58 -10.04
CA LEU A 245 7.03 -17.79 -10.74
C LEU A 245 8.15 -16.86 -10.25
N ASP A 246 8.07 -16.41 -8.98
CA ASP A 246 9.03 -15.48 -8.39
C ASP A 246 10.40 -16.14 -8.17
N PRO A 247 11.46 -15.69 -8.85
CA PRO A 247 12.80 -16.22 -8.68
C PRO A 247 13.57 -15.59 -7.51
N ILE A 248 13.02 -14.55 -6.86
CA ILE A 248 13.69 -13.76 -5.82
C ILE A 248 13.12 -14.12 -4.44
N VAL A 249 11.79 -14.05 -4.29
CA VAL A 249 11.10 -14.45 -3.06
C VAL A 249 10.21 -15.64 -3.38
N PRO A 250 10.59 -16.84 -2.94
CA PRO A 250 9.83 -18.06 -3.23
C PRO A 250 8.38 -17.95 -2.75
N ALA A 251 7.43 -18.30 -3.62
CA ALA A 251 5.99 -18.17 -3.34
C ALA A 251 5.56 -18.99 -2.12
N ASP A 252 6.23 -20.08 -1.81
CA ASP A 252 5.96 -20.94 -0.65
C ASP A 252 6.22 -20.23 0.68
N GLN A 253 7.15 -19.27 0.74
CA GLN A 253 7.36 -18.44 1.93
C GLN A 253 6.12 -17.60 2.24
N THR A 254 5.55 -16.93 1.22
CA THR A 254 4.33 -16.12 1.37
C THR A 254 3.11 -16.98 1.70
N GLN A 255 2.95 -18.13 1.02
CA GLN A 255 1.83 -19.05 1.25
C GLN A 255 1.92 -19.70 2.63
N GLY A 256 3.13 -20.13 3.04
CA GLY A 256 3.39 -20.70 4.36
C GLY A 256 3.07 -19.72 5.49
N TYR A 257 3.49 -18.47 5.33
CA TYR A 257 3.17 -17.38 6.25
C TYR A 257 1.66 -17.20 6.46
N ALA A 258 0.89 -17.11 5.36
CA ALA A 258 -0.56 -16.96 5.44
C ALA A 258 -1.24 -18.17 6.06
N SER A 259 -0.81 -19.39 5.65
CA SER A 259 -1.35 -20.66 6.16
C SER A 259 -1.20 -20.79 7.68
N GLU A 260 -0.02 -20.47 8.21
CA GLU A 260 0.27 -20.54 9.66
C GLU A 260 -0.60 -19.58 10.46
N ARG A 261 -0.96 -18.43 9.88
CA ARG A 261 -1.82 -17.40 10.50
C ARG A 261 -3.31 -17.57 10.23
N LYS A 262 -3.69 -18.54 9.41
CA LYS A 262 -5.06 -18.66 8.86
C LYS A 262 -5.49 -17.36 8.17
N GLY A 263 -4.52 -16.67 7.56
CA GLY A 263 -4.69 -15.41 6.86
C GLY A 263 -5.04 -15.60 5.39
N GLU A 264 -5.31 -14.49 4.73
CA GLU A 264 -5.64 -14.44 3.30
C GLU A 264 -4.38 -14.40 2.45
N CYS A 265 -4.29 -15.30 1.45
CA CYS A 265 -3.23 -15.31 0.45
C CYS A 265 -3.83 -15.43 -0.95
N ILE A 266 -3.46 -14.50 -1.82
CA ILE A 266 -3.74 -14.61 -3.26
C ILE A 266 -2.46 -15.09 -3.95
N VAL A 267 -2.55 -16.20 -4.69
CA VAL A 267 -1.47 -16.64 -5.57
C VAL A 267 -1.75 -16.13 -6.97
N MET A 268 -0.90 -15.26 -7.48
CA MET A 268 -0.99 -14.79 -8.86
C MET A 268 -0.19 -15.74 -9.76
N GLU A 269 -0.93 -16.56 -10.51
CA GLU A 269 -0.34 -17.56 -11.39
C GLU A 269 0.36 -16.95 -12.61
N GLY A 270 1.46 -17.55 -13.01
CA GLY A 270 2.18 -17.19 -14.25
C GLY A 270 2.95 -15.88 -14.20
N ILE A 271 3.09 -15.26 -13.03
CA ILE A 271 3.81 -13.99 -12.86
C ILE A 271 5.08 -14.15 -12.03
N GLY A 272 6.07 -13.31 -12.33
CA GLY A 272 7.32 -13.16 -11.58
C GLY A 272 7.29 -11.98 -10.61
N HIS A 273 8.46 -11.68 -10.04
CA HIS A 273 8.62 -10.73 -8.92
C HIS A 273 8.11 -9.31 -9.18
N PHE A 274 8.21 -8.82 -10.42
CA PHE A 274 7.93 -7.43 -10.77
C PHE A 274 6.67 -7.22 -11.61
N ASP A 275 6.03 -8.29 -12.08
CA ASP A 275 4.97 -8.21 -13.10
C ASP A 275 3.77 -7.39 -12.64
N ALA A 276 3.38 -7.54 -11.37
CA ALA A 276 2.26 -6.79 -10.79
C ALA A 276 2.57 -5.30 -10.51
N LEU A 277 3.81 -4.87 -10.68
CA LEU A 277 4.23 -3.47 -10.52
C LEU A 277 4.24 -2.69 -11.84
N LEU A 278 4.15 -3.39 -12.98
CA LEU A 278 4.26 -2.76 -14.29
C LEU A 278 2.88 -2.39 -14.85
N PRO A 279 2.56 -1.09 -15.01
CA PRO A 279 1.33 -0.65 -15.67
C PRO A 279 1.17 -1.27 -17.07
N GLY A 280 -0.05 -1.72 -17.37
CA GLY A 280 -0.37 -2.44 -18.61
C GLY A 280 -0.17 -3.95 -18.54
N HIS A 281 0.41 -4.47 -17.46
CA HIS A 281 0.41 -5.91 -17.19
C HIS A 281 -0.89 -6.31 -16.47
N PRO A 282 -1.57 -7.41 -16.84
CA PRO A 282 -2.83 -7.82 -16.19
C PRO A 282 -2.74 -8.00 -14.68
N ALA A 283 -1.60 -8.41 -14.15
CA ALA A 283 -1.37 -8.52 -12.71
C ALA A 283 -1.38 -7.16 -12.00
N CYS A 284 -0.93 -6.09 -12.67
CA CYS A 284 -0.99 -4.73 -12.14
C CYS A 284 -2.44 -4.23 -12.07
N GLU A 285 -3.26 -4.56 -13.08
CA GLU A 285 -4.69 -4.27 -13.08
C GLU A 285 -5.39 -5.02 -11.93
N SER A 286 -5.06 -6.31 -11.75
CA SER A 286 -5.57 -7.11 -10.64
C SER A 286 -5.16 -6.54 -9.28
N LEU A 287 -3.92 -6.07 -9.14
CA LEU A 287 -3.43 -5.44 -7.90
C LEU A 287 -4.24 -4.17 -7.56
N ALA A 288 -4.47 -3.29 -8.53
CA ALA A 288 -5.26 -2.08 -8.32
C ALA A 288 -6.73 -2.41 -7.92
N GLN A 289 -7.30 -3.43 -8.56
CA GLN A 289 -8.66 -3.89 -8.21
C GLN A 289 -8.72 -4.49 -6.81
N ILE A 290 -7.72 -5.29 -6.40
CA ILE A 290 -7.62 -5.85 -5.04
C ILE A 290 -7.58 -4.72 -4.00
N LEU A 291 -6.75 -3.68 -4.23
CA LEU A 291 -6.66 -2.53 -3.33
C LEU A 291 -7.99 -1.78 -3.23
N SER A 292 -8.68 -1.58 -4.35
CA SER A 292 -9.99 -0.93 -4.38
C SER A 292 -11.06 -1.75 -3.65
N ASP A 293 -11.10 -3.06 -3.88
CA ASP A 293 -12.08 -3.97 -3.29
C ASP A 293 -11.87 -4.16 -1.78
N LEU A 294 -10.63 -4.08 -1.31
CA LEU A 294 -10.28 -4.32 0.09
C LEU A 294 -10.98 -3.38 1.06
N VAL A 295 -11.20 -2.15 0.61
CA VAL A 295 -11.78 -1.06 1.42
C VAL A 295 -13.28 -0.90 1.17
N SER A 296 -13.78 -1.26 -0.01
CA SER A 296 -15.20 -1.14 -0.39
C SER A 296 -16.10 -2.15 0.34
N ARG A 297 -15.55 -3.08 1.09
CA ARG A 297 -16.28 -4.19 1.73
C ARG A 297 -16.10 -4.17 3.24
N ASP A 298 -16.99 -3.53 3.94
CA ASP A 298 -17.21 -3.87 5.33
C ASP A 298 -17.74 -5.32 5.41
N GLY A 299 -16.82 -6.27 5.68
CA GLY A 299 -17.14 -7.58 6.26
C GLY A 299 -17.29 -8.80 5.36
N GLN A 300 -16.83 -8.81 4.10
CA GLN A 300 -16.79 -10.06 3.32
C GLN A 300 -15.36 -10.39 2.84
N PRO A 301 -14.89 -11.64 2.97
CA PRO A 301 -13.57 -12.04 2.51
C PRO A 301 -13.45 -11.95 0.97
N VAL A 302 -12.29 -11.48 0.49
CA VAL A 302 -11.93 -11.41 -0.94
C VAL A 302 -11.66 -12.84 -1.42
N GLY A 303 -12.66 -13.57 -1.85
CA GLY A 303 -12.44 -14.95 -2.30
C GLY A 303 -13.67 -15.70 -2.78
N ALA A 304 -14.86 -15.12 -2.70
CA ALA A 304 -16.10 -15.77 -3.08
C ALA A 304 -16.57 -15.38 -4.50
N ARG A 305 -15.70 -15.49 -5.51
CA ARG A 305 -16.17 -15.61 -6.91
C ARG A 305 -15.62 -16.93 -7.46
N GLN A 306 -16.55 -17.87 -7.64
CA GLN A 306 -16.35 -19.11 -8.42
C GLN A 306 -16.26 -18.77 -9.91
#